data_a599b6529a73f99c2a067efa99c68628
#
_entry.id   a599b6529a73f99c2a067efa99c68628
#
_cell.length_a   1.000
_cell.length_b   1.000
_cell.length_c   1.000
_cell.angle_alpha   90.00
_cell.angle_beta   90.00
_cell.angle_gamma   90.00
#
_symmetry.space_group_name_H-M   'P 1'
#
loop_
_entity.id
_entity.type
_entity.pdbx_description
1 polymer ?
#
loop_
_entity_poly.entity_id
_entity_poly.type
_entity_poly.pdbx_seq_one_letter_code
_entity_poly.pdbx_strand_id
1 'polypeptide(L)'
;MFILIPLGMIFYYGLTDKTGAFTLENITAIASAEHAKALWLSLLLSLISTVICFLLAYPLAMILANMKVNQHSFIILIFILPMWMNFLLRTLAWQTLLEKSGVINSVLAFFHLPALNIINTPSAIILGMVYNFLPFMVLPLYNALAKIDENIINAARDLGAGNVYTFFRIILPLTVPGIISGVTMVFVPALTTFVISTLLGGSKILLIGNVIEQEFTQAANWRLGSGLSIVLMIFIILNMIVSAVFDKDGEGSML
;
A
#
# COMPACT_ATOMS: atom_id res chain seq x y z
N MET A 1 8.56 -25.73 4.61
CA MET A 1 9.67 -25.56 5.55
C MET A 1 10.21 -24.13 5.59
N PHE A 2 10.62 -23.50 4.49
CA PHE A 2 11.23 -22.15 4.45
C PHE A 2 10.35 -21.00 4.96
N ILE A 3 9.04 -21.16 5.04
CA ILE A 3 8.12 -20.16 5.58
C ILE A 3 7.73 -20.50 7.03
N LEU A 4 7.47 -21.78 7.31
CA LEU A 4 6.96 -22.20 8.63
C LEU A 4 8.01 -22.08 9.74
N ILE A 5 9.31 -22.35 9.42
CA ILE A 5 10.39 -22.26 10.42
C ILE A 5 10.60 -20.80 10.86
N PRO A 6 10.81 -19.80 9.96
CA PRO A 6 10.94 -18.41 10.38
C PRO A 6 9.69 -17.90 11.11
N LEU A 7 8.49 -18.29 10.66
CA LEU A 7 7.26 -17.92 11.34
C LEU A 7 7.18 -18.49 12.76
N GLY A 8 7.53 -19.78 12.92
CA GLY A 8 7.63 -20.42 14.22
C GLY A 8 8.67 -19.76 15.15
N MET A 9 9.80 -19.32 14.59
CA MET A 9 10.81 -18.55 15.34
C MET A 9 10.28 -17.20 15.81
N ILE A 10 9.53 -16.48 14.97
CA ILE A 10 8.89 -15.21 15.36
C ILE A 10 7.92 -15.44 16.53
N PHE A 11 7.08 -16.46 16.47
CA PHE A 11 6.19 -16.79 17.60
C PHE A 11 6.96 -17.21 18.84
N TYR A 12 7.99 -18.05 18.69
CA TYR A 12 8.80 -18.48 19.82
C TYR A 12 9.48 -17.31 20.51
N TYR A 13 10.23 -16.48 19.78
CA TYR A 13 10.94 -15.34 20.37
C TYR A 13 9.99 -14.26 20.86
N GLY A 14 8.89 -13.99 20.15
CA GLY A 14 7.93 -12.96 20.53
C GLY A 14 7.14 -13.30 21.80
N LEU A 15 6.97 -14.59 22.10
CA LEU A 15 6.20 -15.09 23.26
C LEU A 15 7.08 -15.63 24.40
N THR A 16 8.42 -15.52 24.32
CA THR A 16 9.31 -16.01 25.38
C THR A 16 10.25 -14.92 25.87
N ASP A 17 10.60 -14.99 27.16
CA ASP A 17 11.64 -14.16 27.78
C ASP A 17 13.05 -14.77 27.58
N LYS A 18 14.09 -14.14 28.19
CA LYS A 18 15.48 -14.62 28.11
C LYS A 18 15.70 -15.99 28.74
N THR A 19 14.82 -16.43 29.60
CA THR A 19 14.88 -17.72 30.28
C THR A 19 14.12 -18.82 29.52
N GLY A 20 13.37 -18.45 28.46
CA GLY A 20 12.51 -19.35 27.70
C GLY A 20 11.11 -19.50 28.32
N ALA A 21 10.79 -18.76 29.36
CA ALA A 21 9.45 -18.74 29.94
C ALA A 21 8.48 -17.93 29.08
N PHE A 22 7.21 -18.33 29.06
CA PHE A 22 6.18 -17.62 28.31
C PHE A 22 5.95 -16.22 28.88
N THR A 23 5.96 -15.21 28.01
CA THR A 23 5.69 -13.82 28.38
C THR A 23 4.95 -13.09 27.25
N LEU A 24 4.13 -12.12 27.61
CA LEU A 24 3.50 -11.18 26.67
C LEU A 24 4.19 -9.80 26.65
N GLU A 25 5.27 -9.64 27.41
CA GLU A 25 5.96 -8.36 27.58
C GLU A 25 6.46 -7.80 26.23
N ASN A 26 6.96 -8.66 25.35
CA ASN A 26 7.44 -8.26 24.01
C ASN A 26 6.30 -7.74 23.11
N ILE A 27 5.08 -8.28 23.28
CA ILE A 27 3.89 -7.83 22.56
C ILE A 27 3.37 -6.53 23.15
N THR A 28 3.29 -6.43 24.49
CA THR A 28 2.80 -5.23 25.19
C THR A 28 3.75 -4.05 25.05
N ALA A 29 5.01 -4.28 24.68
CA ALA A 29 5.98 -3.23 24.37
C ALA A 29 5.53 -2.29 23.25
N ILE A 30 4.56 -2.69 22.40
CA ILE A 30 3.92 -1.80 21.41
C ILE A 30 3.23 -0.59 22.05
N ALA A 31 2.81 -0.71 23.31
CA ALA A 31 2.16 0.36 24.05
C ALA A 31 3.13 1.44 24.56
N SER A 32 4.46 1.25 24.42
CA SER A 32 5.41 2.32 24.70
C SER A 32 5.16 3.53 23.79
N ALA A 33 5.42 4.73 24.29
CA ALA A 33 5.13 5.96 23.55
C ALA A 33 5.80 6.01 22.16
N GLU A 34 7.01 5.46 22.05
CA GLU A 34 7.78 5.44 20.81
C GLU A 34 7.20 4.46 19.78
N HIS A 35 6.92 3.23 20.19
CA HIS A 35 6.37 2.19 19.30
C HIS A 35 4.93 2.51 18.89
N ALA A 36 4.10 2.99 19.83
CA ALA A 36 2.73 3.40 19.54
C ALA A 36 2.68 4.56 18.54
N LYS A 37 3.60 5.54 18.68
CA LYS A 37 3.73 6.64 17.71
C LYS A 37 4.15 6.15 16.34
N ALA A 38 5.13 5.24 16.26
CA ALA A 38 5.57 4.64 15.01
C ALA A 38 4.46 3.84 14.32
N LEU A 39 3.70 3.04 15.08
CA LEU A 39 2.56 2.30 14.58
C LEU A 39 1.46 3.23 14.05
N TRP A 40 1.09 4.25 14.84
CA TRP A 40 0.08 5.24 14.43
C TRP A 40 0.46 5.96 13.15
N LEU A 41 1.73 6.39 13.06
CA LEU A 41 2.24 7.06 11.87
C LEU A 41 2.23 6.13 10.66
N SER A 42 2.59 4.86 10.83
CA SER A 42 2.52 3.85 9.77
C SER A 42 1.09 3.64 9.28
N LEU A 43 0.13 3.49 10.18
CA LEU A 43 -1.29 3.36 9.85
C LEU A 43 -1.81 4.60 9.11
N LEU A 44 -1.46 5.79 9.57
CA LEU A 44 -1.89 7.04 8.94
C LEU A 44 -1.32 7.20 7.53
N LEU A 45 0.01 7.01 7.36
CA LEU A 45 0.65 7.19 6.05
C LEU A 45 0.24 6.10 5.06
N SER A 46 0.10 4.85 5.50
CA SER A 46 -0.39 3.76 4.64
C SER A 46 -1.84 4.00 4.20
N LEU A 47 -2.70 4.47 5.11
CA LEU A 47 -4.09 4.80 4.78
C LEU A 47 -4.18 5.95 3.77
N ILE A 48 -3.46 7.06 4.02
CA ILE A 48 -3.42 8.21 3.10
C ILE A 48 -2.90 7.77 1.72
N SER A 49 -1.81 7.00 1.68
CA SER A 49 -1.24 6.50 0.42
C SER A 49 -2.21 5.59 -0.32
N THR A 50 -2.94 4.72 0.40
CA THR A 50 -3.95 3.83 -0.18
C THR A 50 -5.12 4.63 -0.78
N VAL A 51 -5.61 5.65 -0.07
CA VAL A 51 -6.67 6.54 -0.57
C VAL A 51 -6.21 7.28 -1.82
N ILE A 52 -5.00 7.83 -1.82
CA ILE A 52 -4.44 8.52 -3.00
C ILE A 52 -4.28 7.54 -4.16
N CYS A 53 -3.75 6.33 -3.91
CA CYS A 53 -3.67 5.28 -4.94
C CYS A 53 -5.05 4.96 -5.52
N PHE A 54 -6.08 4.82 -4.69
CA PHE A 54 -7.44 4.55 -5.14
C PHE A 54 -7.99 5.69 -6.02
N LEU A 55 -7.84 6.94 -5.57
CA LEU A 55 -8.33 8.10 -6.32
C LEU A 55 -7.64 8.27 -7.68
N LEU A 56 -6.36 7.91 -7.79
CA LEU A 56 -5.62 7.95 -9.05
C LEU A 56 -5.88 6.71 -9.92
N ALA A 57 -5.92 5.53 -9.30
CA ALA A 57 -6.06 4.26 -10.01
C ALA A 57 -7.46 4.05 -10.59
N TYR A 58 -8.52 4.52 -9.90
CA TYR A 58 -9.89 4.26 -10.34
C TYR A 58 -10.21 4.92 -11.69
N PRO A 59 -9.98 6.24 -11.90
CA PRO A 59 -10.18 6.86 -13.22
C PRO A 59 -9.30 6.22 -14.29
N LEU A 60 -8.06 5.90 -13.93
CA LEU A 60 -7.12 5.26 -14.85
C LEU A 60 -7.61 3.87 -15.28
N ALA A 61 -8.04 3.04 -14.34
CA ALA A 61 -8.61 1.72 -14.62
C ALA A 61 -9.88 1.80 -15.46
N MET A 62 -10.74 2.81 -15.24
CA MET A 62 -11.92 3.08 -16.08
C MET A 62 -11.53 3.41 -17.53
N ILE A 63 -10.52 4.25 -17.72
CA ILE A 63 -10.02 4.59 -19.07
C ILE A 63 -9.50 3.32 -19.73
N LEU A 64 -8.68 2.54 -19.03
CA LEU A 64 -8.11 1.30 -19.54
C LEU A 64 -9.19 0.26 -19.90
N ALA A 65 -10.23 0.10 -19.08
CA ALA A 65 -11.32 -0.83 -19.34
C ALA A 65 -12.16 -0.46 -20.59
N ASN A 66 -12.27 0.82 -20.90
CA ASN A 66 -13.02 1.34 -22.05
C ASN A 66 -12.21 1.37 -23.36
N MET A 67 -10.92 1.05 -23.33
CA MET A 67 -10.07 1.07 -24.53
C MET A 67 -10.25 -0.20 -25.38
N LYS A 68 -10.02 -0.11 -26.70
CA LYS A 68 -10.10 -1.28 -27.61
C LYS A 68 -8.97 -2.28 -27.35
N VAL A 69 -9.29 -3.58 -27.52
CA VAL A 69 -8.42 -4.74 -27.19
C VAL A 69 -6.95 -4.59 -27.62
N ASN A 70 -6.67 -4.05 -28.80
CA ASN A 70 -5.29 -3.92 -29.31
C ASN A 70 -4.42 -2.88 -28.58
N GLN A 71 -5.02 -1.96 -27.83
CA GLN A 71 -4.30 -0.91 -27.08
C GLN A 71 -4.11 -1.27 -25.60
N HIS A 72 -4.93 -2.17 -25.06
CA HIS A 72 -4.89 -2.59 -23.64
C HIS A 72 -3.55 -3.19 -23.24
N SER A 73 -3.05 -4.15 -24.04
CA SER A 73 -1.83 -4.90 -23.68
C SER A 73 -0.61 -4.00 -23.56
N PHE A 74 -0.49 -3.00 -24.45
CA PHE A 74 0.66 -2.09 -24.42
C PHE A 74 0.61 -1.11 -23.24
N ILE A 75 -0.57 -0.56 -22.92
CA ILE A 75 -0.69 0.41 -21.82
C ILE A 75 -0.55 -0.27 -20.47
N ILE A 76 -1.16 -1.46 -20.29
CA ILE A 76 -0.96 -2.26 -19.08
C ILE A 76 0.53 -2.59 -18.90
N LEU A 77 1.24 -2.91 -19.98
CA LEU A 77 2.67 -3.16 -19.96
C LEU A 77 3.47 -1.95 -19.45
N ILE A 78 3.11 -0.72 -19.86
CA ILE A 78 3.74 0.52 -19.39
C ILE A 78 3.59 0.66 -17.85
N PHE A 79 2.47 0.25 -17.27
CA PHE A 79 2.28 0.27 -15.81
C PHE A 79 3.02 -0.86 -15.09
N ILE A 80 3.18 -2.02 -15.76
CA ILE A 80 3.89 -3.17 -15.18
C ILE A 80 5.41 -3.02 -15.32
N LEU A 81 5.91 -2.41 -16.40
CA LEU A 81 7.35 -2.25 -16.63
C LEU A 81 8.11 -1.64 -15.45
N PRO A 82 7.63 -0.56 -14.81
CA PRO A 82 8.29 -0.03 -13.61
C PRO A 82 8.36 -1.03 -12.46
N MET A 83 7.43 -1.99 -12.37
CA MET A 83 7.44 -3.01 -11.31
C MET A 83 8.59 -4.01 -11.47
N TRP A 84 9.10 -4.21 -12.69
CA TRP A 84 10.25 -5.09 -12.96
C TRP A 84 11.59 -4.46 -12.55
N MET A 85 11.61 -3.15 -12.35
CA MET A 85 12.77 -2.48 -11.79
C MET A 85 12.93 -2.83 -10.31
N ASN A 86 14.17 -2.92 -9.87
CA ASN A 86 14.47 -3.12 -8.45
C ASN A 86 13.84 -2.02 -7.61
N PHE A 87 13.07 -2.42 -6.58
CA PHE A 87 12.33 -1.52 -5.69
C PHE A 87 13.23 -0.49 -5.00
N LEU A 88 14.43 -0.92 -4.55
CA LEU A 88 15.38 -0.06 -3.86
C LEU A 88 15.95 1.00 -4.80
N LEU A 89 16.38 0.61 -6.02
CA LEU A 89 16.91 1.54 -7.00
C LEU A 89 15.87 2.59 -7.41
N ARG A 90 14.63 2.17 -7.56
CA ARG A 90 13.50 3.06 -7.89
C ARG A 90 13.24 4.08 -6.77
N THR A 91 13.33 3.66 -5.51
CA THR A 91 13.16 4.55 -4.36
C THR A 91 14.35 5.49 -4.20
N LEU A 92 15.59 5.04 -4.46
CA LEU A 92 16.79 5.86 -4.50
C LEU A 92 16.72 6.93 -5.62
N ALA A 93 16.18 6.58 -6.78
CA ALA A 93 15.96 7.55 -7.85
C ALA A 93 15.02 8.68 -7.40
N TRP A 94 13.93 8.34 -6.69
CA TRP A 94 13.04 9.35 -6.11
C TRP A 94 13.74 10.20 -5.05
N GLN A 95 14.57 9.61 -4.21
CA GLN A 95 15.38 10.36 -3.24
C GLN A 95 16.24 11.41 -3.96
N THR A 96 17.00 11.01 -4.97
CA THR A 96 17.86 11.91 -5.76
C THR A 96 17.06 13.00 -6.47
N LEU A 97 15.88 12.68 -7.01
CA LEU A 97 15.01 13.65 -7.67
C LEU A 97 14.48 14.73 -6.70
N LEU A 98 14.14 14.32 -5.47
CA LEU A 98 13.52 15.18 -4.45
C LEU A 98 14.54 15.94 -3.58
N GLU A 99 15.84 15.64 -3.68
CA GLU A 99 16.89 16.38 -2.95
C GLU A 99 16.84 17.87 -3.25
N LYS A 100 17.37 18.67 -2.29
CA LYS A 100 17.41 20.13 -2.44
C LYS A 100 18.14 20.60 -3.69
N SER A 101 19.21 19.90 -4.06
CA SER A 101 19.99 20.09 -5.29
C SER A 101 19.58 19.11 -6.40
N GLY A 102 18.44 18.43 -6.25
CA GLY A 102 17.96 17.43 -7.18
C GLY A 102 17.40 18.02 -8.47
N VAL A 103 17.12 17.11 -9.43
CA VAL A 103 16.64 17.48 -10.77
C VAL A 103 15.35 18.30 -10.72
N ILE A 104 14.40 17.94 -9.86
CA ILE A 104 13.12 18.67 -9.72
C ILE A 104 13.37 20.12 -9.32
N ASN A 105 14.19 20.36 -8.32
CA ASN A 105 14.52 21.72 -7.87
C ASN A 105 15.34 22.50 -8.90
N SER A 106 16.21 21.84 -9.65
CA SER A 106 16.95 22.45 -10.76
C SER A 106 16.01 22.92 -11.87
N VAL A 107 15.01 22.11 -12.23
CA VAL A 107 13.97 22.49 -13.20
C VAL A 107 13.11 23.63 -12.69
N LEU A 108 12.69 23.59 -11.41
CA LEU A 108 11.92 24.68 -10.81
C LEU A 108 12.72 26.00 -10.80
N ALA A 109 14.01 25.94 -10.47
CA ALA A 109 14.89 27.10 -10.50
C ALA A 109 15.03 27.70 -11.91
N PHE A 110 15.08 26.88 -12.94
CA PHE A 110 15.08 27.34 -14.34
C PHE A 110 13.81 28.14 -14.69
N PHE A 111 12.65 27.74 -14.14
CA PHE A 111 11.39 28.46 -14.30
C PHE A 111 11.15 29.57 -13.25
N HIS A 112 12.16 29.92 -12.44
CA HIS A 112 12.06 30.90 -11.33
C HIS A 112 10.96 30.55 -10.29
N LEU A 113 10.64 29.28 -10.14
CA LEU A 113 9.68 28.78 -9.16
C LEU A 113 10.37 28.46 -7.82
N PRO A 114 9.65 28.56 -6.68
CA PRO A 114 10.22 28.24 -5.38
C PRO A 114 10.64 26.77 -5.29
N ALA A 115 11.76 26.51 -4.60
CA ALA A 115 12.25 25.14 -4.41
C ALA A 115 11.29 24.31 -3.56
N LEU A 116 11.07 23.08 -3.96
CA LEU A 116 10.32 22.07 -3.21
C LEU A 116 11.21 21.45 -2.12
N ASN A 117 10.81 21.61 -0.86
CA ASN A 117 11.48 21.01 0.30
C ASN A 117 10.64 19.84 0.83
N ILE A 118 10.48 18.80 0.02
CA ILE A 118 9.63 17.63 0.35
C ILE A 118 10.46 16.50 0.97
N ILE A 119 11.73 16.34 0.56
CA ILE A 119 12.60 15.28 1.10
C ILE A 119 12.68 15.33 2.62
N ASN A 120 12.74 14.16 3.26
CA ASN A 120 12.74 13.98 4.72
C ASN A 120 11.44 14.45 5.39
N THR A 121 10.32 14.36 4.70
CA THR A 121 8.98 14.68 5.21
C THR A 121 8.02 13.49 5.01
N PRO A 122 6.89 13.45 5.76
CA PRO A 122 5.83 12.47 5.53
C PRO A 122 5.30 12.49 4.08
N SER A 123 5.28 13.68 3.45
CA SER A 123 4.82 13.82 2.06
C SER A 123 5.72 13.09 1.06
N ALA A 124 7.05 13.07 1.28
CA ALA A 124 7.97 12.30 0.44
C ALA A 124 7.71 10.79 0.59
N ILE A 125 7.45 10.32 1.81
CA ILE A 125 7.12 8.92 2.09
C ILE A 125 5.82 8.54 1.37
N ILE A 126 4.77 9.36 1.48
CA ILE A 126 3.49 9.14 0.79
C ILE A 126 3.71 9.08 -0.72
N LEU A 127 4.46 10.03 -1.29
CA LEU A 127 4.77 10.04 -2.72
C LEU A 127 5.50 8.75 -3.14
N GLY A 128 6.50 8.32 -2.37
CA GLY A 128 7.21 7.06 -2.61
C GLY A 128 6.30 5.84 -2.52
N MET A 129 5.41 5.79 -1.52
CA MET A 129 4.42 4.71 -1.37
C MET A 129 3.45 4.70 -2.55
N VAL A 130 2.87 5.85 -2.91
CA VAL A 130 1.93 5.96 -4.03
C VAL A 130 2.59 5.51 -5.33
N TYR A 131 3.77 6.02 -5.65
CA TYR A 131 4.48 5.64 -6.88
C TYR A 131 4.77 4.14 -6.94
N ASN A 132 5.22 3.55 -5.82
CA ASN A 132 5.59 2.15 -5.79
C ASN A 132 4.39 1.20 -5.81
N PHE A 133 3.28 1.60 -5.18
CA PHE A 133 2.13 0.71 -4.96
C PHE A 133 0.92 1.00 -5.87
N LEU A 134 0.92 2.11 -6.63
CA LEU A 134 -0.16 2.45 -7.57
C LEU A 134 -0.53 1.32 -8.54
N PRO A 135 0.43 0.59 -9.17
CA PRO A 135 0.09 -0.50 -10.08
C PRO A 135 -0.70 -1.63 -9.40
N PHE A 136 -0.45 -1.90 -8.11
CA PHE A 136 -1.17 -2.91 -7.33
C PHE A 136 -2.63 -2.53 -7.07
N MET A 137 -2.97 -1.25 -7.14
CA MET A 137 -4.35 -0.77 -7.09
C MET A 137 -5.00 -0.82 -8.47
N VAL A 138 -4.27 -0.43 -9.53
CA VAL A 138 -4.80 -0.36 -10.90
C VAL A 138 -5.25 -1.73 -11.42
N LEU A 139 -4.44 -2.77 -11.22
CA LEU A 139 -4.69 -4.09 -11.79
C LEU A 139 -5.99 -4.75 -11.31
N PRO A 140 -6.29 -4.84 -9.99
CA PRO A 140 -7.55 -5.39 -9.51
C PRO A 140 -8.76 -4.56 -9.95
N LEU A 141 -8.65 -3.23 -9.94
CA LEU A 141 -9.71 -2.34 -10.40
C LEU A 141 -10.00 -2.53 -11.89
N TYR A 142 -8.95 -2.59 -12.71
CA TYR A 142 -9.08 -2.87 -14.13
C TYR A 142 -9.76 -4.21 -14.38
N ASN A 143 -9.33 -5.27 -13.69
CA ASN A 143 -9.91 -6.61 -13.82
C ASN A 143 -11.39 -6.65 -13.43
N ALA A 144 -11.79 -5.91 -12.40
CA ALA A 144 -13.18 -5.82 -11.99
C ALA A 144 -14.01 -5.03 -13.01
N LEU A 145 -13.50 -3.89 -13.47
CA LEU A 145 -14.19 -3.05 -14.47
C LEU A 145 -14.34 -3.75 -15.82
N ALA A 146 -13.31 -4.48 -16.26
CA ALA A 146 -13.33 -5.21 -17.53
C ALA A 146 -14.31 -6.41 -17.56
N LYS A 147 -14.77 -6.88 -16.39
CA LYS A 147 -15.77 -7.95 -16.28
C LYS A 147 -17.20 -7.44 -16.33
N ILE A 148 -17.44 -6.13 -16.24
CA ILE A 148 -18.78 -5.56 -16.29
C ILE A 148 -19.32 -5.73 -17.72
N ASP A 149 -20.51 -6.37 -17.84
CA ASP A 149 -21.19 -6.50 -19.12
C ASP A 149 -21.71 -5.12 -19.58
N GLU A 150 -21.30 -4.71 -20.78
CA GLU A 150 -21.75 -3.47 -21.40
C GLU A 150 -23.28 -3.39 -21.53
N ASN A 151 -23.96 -4.54 -21.65
CA ASN A 151 -25.43 -4.60 -21.72
C ASN A 151 -26.09 -4.05 -20.46
N ILE A 152 -25.48 -4.22 -19.28
CA ILE A 152 -25.99 -3.67 -18.02
C ILE A 152 -25.95 -2.13 -18.07
N ILE A 153 -24.84 -1.58 -18.58
CA ILE A 153 -24.65 -0.13 -18.72
C ILE A 153 -25.62 0.44 -19.76
N ASN A 154 -25.80 -0.26 -20.89
CA ASN A 154 -26.70 0.16 -21.95
C ASN A 154 -28.17 0.11 -21.49
N ALA A 155 -28.60 -0.97 -20.82
CA ALA A 155 -29.95 -1.08 -20.25
C ALA A 155 -30.26 0.06 -19.25
N ALA A 156 -29.28 0.44 -18.41
CA ALA A 156 -29.44 1.57 -17.51
C ALA A 156 -29.65 2.89 -18.27
N ARG A 157 -28.92 3.11 -19.36
CA ARG A 157 -29.04 4.30 -20.21
C ARG A 157 -30.38 4.34 -20.93
N ASP A 158 -30.87 3.20 -21.42
CA ASP A 158 -32.17 3.06 -22.07
C ASP A 158 -33.32 3.41 -21.11
N LEU A 159 -33.13 3.14 -19.81
CA LEU A 159 -34.04 3.55 -18.73
C LEU A 159 -33.88 5.02 -18.31
N GLY A 160 -33.03 5.79 -19.00
CA GLY A 160 -32.80 7.23 -18.73
C GLY A 160 -31.78 7.52 -17.64
N ALA A 161 -30.97 6.55 -17.20
CA ALA A 161 -29.94 6.79 -16.20
C ALA A 161 -28.81 7.66 -16.78
N GLY A 162 -28.54 8.79 -16.12
CA GLY A 162 -27.38 9.63 -16.44
C GLY A 162 -26.06 8.97 -16.03
N ASN A 163 -24.93 9.45 -16.59
CA ASN A 163 -23.60 8.89 -16.35
C ASN A 163 -23.21 8.86 -14.87
N VAL A 164 -23.55 9.89 -14.09
CA VAL A 164 -23.25 9.95 -12.64
C VAL A 164 -24.07 8.91 -11.88
N TYR A 165 -25.33 8.73 -12.20
CA TYR A 165 -26.18 7.72 -11.60
C TYR A 165 -25.68 6.31 -11.93
N THR A 166 -25.36 6.05 -13.18
CA THR A 166 -24.80 4.76 -13.64
C THR A 166 -23.48 4.44 -12.92
N PHE A 167 -22.62 5.46 -12.74
CA PHE A 167 -21.36 5.27 -12.02
C PHE A 167 -21.59 4.86 -10.57
N PHE A 168 -22.32 5.64 -9.79
CA PHE A 168 -22.47 5.40 -8.35
C PHE A 168 -23.39 4.23 -8.00
N ARG A 169 -24.39 3.94 -8.84
CA ARG A 169 -25.41 2.91 -8.56
C ARG A 169 -25.17 1.57 -9.24
N ILE A 170 -24.33 1.53 -10.27
CA ILE A 170 -24.08 0.31 -11.05
C ILE A 170 -22.58 -0.02 -11.06
N ILE A 171 -21.76 0.86 -11.63
CA ILE A 171 -20.34 0.55 -11.84
C ILE A 171 -19.61 0.41 -10.50
N LEU A 172 -19.73 1.39 -9.60
CA LEU A 172 -19.03 1.38 -8.34
C LEU A 172 -19.37 0.17 -7.45
N PRO A 173 -20.65 -0.23 -7.25
CA PRO A 173 -20.99 -1.42 -6.51
C PRO A 173 -20.46 -2.71 -7.14
N LEU A 174 -20.53 -2.85 -8.47
CA LEU A 174 -20.02 -4.03 -9.18
C LEU A 174 -18.48 -4.15 -9.09
N THR A 175 -17.78 -3.05 -8.83
CA THR A 175 -16.32 -3.04 -8.71
C THR A 175 -15.82 -3.17 -7.26
N VAL A 176 -16.70 -3.26 -6.27
CA VAL A 176 -16.32 -3.39 -4.85
C VAL A 176 -15.32 -4.52 -4.59
N PRO A 177 -15.45 -5.74 -5.15
CA PRO A 177 -14.45 -6.79 -4.96
C PRO A 177 -13.06 -6.37 -5.46
N GLY A 178 -12.98 -5.69 -6.61
CA GLY A 178 -11.73 -5.14 -7.13
C GLY A 178 -11.16 -4.02 -6.28
N ILE A 179 -12.01 -3.17 -5.68
CA ILE A 179 -11.59 -2.12 -4.75
C ILE A 179 -10.97 -2.75 -3.50
N ILE A 180 -11.62 -3.74 -2.90
CA ILE A 180 -11.15 -4.42 -1.69
C ILE A 180 -9.80 -5.09 -1.94
N SER A 181 -9.69 -5.84 -3.05
CA SER A 181 -8.45 -6.49 -3.45
C SER A 181 -7.33 -5.46 -3.65
N GLY A 182 -7.60 -4.36 -4.36
CA GLY A 182 -6.63 -3.28 -4.58
C GLY A 182 -6.21 -2.58 -3.30
N VAL A 183 -7.15 -2.27 -2.41
CA VAL A 183 -6.87 -1.69 -1.10
C VAL A 183 -5.96 -2.59 -0.29
N THR A 184 -6.25 -3.88 -0.22
CA THR A 184 -5.41 -4.85 0.51
C THR A 184 -4.01 -4.94 -0.09
N MET A 185 -3.89 -4.99 -1.42
CA MET A 185 -2.61 -5.09 -2.13
C MET A 185 -1.73 -3.83 -1.98
N VAL A 186 -2.32 -2.69 -1.64
CA VAL A 186 -1.59 -1.44 -1.40
C VAL A 186 -1.35 -1.21 0.09
N PHE A 187 -2.38 -1.36 0.93
CA PHE A 187 -2.32 -1.03 2.34
C PHE A 187 -1.33 -1.91 3.12
N VAL A 188 -1.33 -3.23 2.87
CA VAL A 188 -0.46 -4.17 3.59
C VAL A 188 1.02 -3.88 3.34
N PRO A 189 1.53 -3.79 2.09
CA PRO A 189 2.94 -3.46 1.88
C PRO A 189 3.28 -2.01 2.27
N ALA A 190 2.34 -1.06 2.20
CA ALA A 190 2.55 0.30 2.68
C ALA A 190 2.73 0.36 4.20
N LEU A 191 1.94 -0.44 4.95
CA LEU A 191 2.03 -0.53 6.41
C LEU A 191 3.35 -1.14 6.88
N THR A 192 3.87 -2.13 6.14
CA THR A 192 5.06 -2.90 6.52
C THR A 192 6.36 -2.34 5.96
N THR A 193 6.30 -1.33 5.09
CA THR A 193 7.51 -0.79 4.44
C THR A 193 8.41 -0.08 5.45
N PHE A 194 9.72 -0.30 5.31
CA PHE A 194 10.76 0.44 6.02
C PHE A 194 11.73 1.12 5.06
N VAL A 195 11.93 0.58 3.86
CA VAL A 195 12.87 1.12 2.88
C VAL A 195 12.48 2.51 2.40
N ILE A 196 11.18 2.73 2.10
CA ILE A 196 10.69 4.03 1.63
C ILE A 196 10.87 5.09 2.72
N SER A 197 10.53 4.78 3.97
CA SER A 197 10.67 5.73 5.08
C SER A 197 12.14 6.01 5.42
N THR A 198 13.02 5.02 5.34
CA THR A 198 14.47 5.23 5.53
C THR A 198 15.04 6.17 4.49
N LEU A 199 14.73 5.95 3.21
CA LEU A 199 15.30 6.72 2.10
C LEU A 199 14.65 8.09 1.93
N LEU A 200 13.33 8.18 2.01
CA LEU A 200 12.60 9.42 1.73
C LEU A 200 12.24 10.20 3.01
N GLY A 201 12.17 9.55 4.16
CA GLY A 201 11.90 10.15 5.47
C GLY A 201 13.14 10.56 6.25
N GLY A 202 14.34 10.13 5.82
CA GLY A 202 15.63 10.59 6.34
C GLY A 202 15.85 10.30 7.82
N SER A 203 15.66 9.09 8.29
CA SER A 203 15.91 8.63 9.69
C SER A 203 15.17 9.42 10.79
N LYS A 204 14.46 10.50 10.45
CA LYS A 204 13.69 11.33 11.39
C LYS A 204 12.26 10.82 11.55
N ILE A 205 11.76 10.09 10.57
CA ILE A 205 10.40 9.56 10.53
C ILE A 205 10.51 8.04 10.58
N LEU A 206 10.34 7.50 11.79
CA LEU A 206 10.36 6.06 12.02
C LEU A 206 8.94 5.51 11.90
N LEU A 207 8.75 4.59 10.96
CA LEU A 207 7.56 3.75 10.85
C LEU A 207 7.78 2.47 11.65
N ILE A 208 6.71 1.73 11.90
CA ILE A 208 6.80 0.49 12.68
C ILE A 208 7.71 -0.54 11.99
N GLY A 209 7.73 -0.57 10.65
CA GLY A 209 8.66 -1.40 9.89
C GLY A 209 10.14 -1.06 10.15
N ASN A 210 10.47 0.24 10.32
CA ASN A 210 11.83 0.65 10.68
C ASN A 210 12.19 0.22 12.10
N VAL A 211 11.27 0.34 13.05
CA VAL A 211 11.50 -0.08 14.43
C VAL A 211 11.79 -1.58 14.48
N ILE A 212 10.97 -2.39 13.81
CA ILE A 212 11.16 -3.84 13.72
C ILE A 212 12.50 -4.18 13.07
N GLU A 213 12.85 -3.53 11.96
CA GLU A 213 14.12 -3.73 11.27
C GLU A 213 15.31 -3.39 12.18
N GLN A 214 15.26 -2.27 12.90
CA GLN A 214 16.32 -1.86 13.83
C GLN A 214 16.48 -2.82 14.99
N GLU A 215 15.40 -3.34 15.56
CA GLU A 215 15.45 -4.34 16.65
C GLU A 215 16.15 -5.64 16.20
N PHE A 216 15.90 -6.09 14.96
CA PHE A 216 16.56 -7.28 14.44
C PHE A 216 18.02 -7.03 14.03
N THR A 217 18.33 -5.91 13.40
CA THR A 217 19.63 -5.69 12.73
C THR A 217 20.63 -4.92 13.61
N GLN A 218 20.17 -3.93 14.36
CA GLN A 218 21.04 -3.03 15.12
C GLN A 218 21.08 -3.40 16.61
N ALA A 219 19.92 -3.55 17.24
CA ALA A 219 19.82 -3.90 18.65
C ALA A 219 20.04 -5.39 18.93
N ALA A 220 19.98 -6.25 17.89
CA ALA A 220 20.02 -7.72 18.00
C ALA A 220 19.01 -8.27 19.02
N ASN A 221 17.90 -7.55 19.24
CA ASN A 221 16.85 -7.89 20.17
C ASN A 221 15.72 -8.66 19.47
N TRP A 222 16.00 -9.92 19.16
CA TRP A 222 15.10 -10.81 18.45
C TRP A 222 13.73 -10.96 19.11
N ARG A 223 13.66 -10.82 20.46
CA ARG A 223 12.41 -10.98 21.19
C ARG A 223 11.48 -9.80 20.98
N LEU A 224 11.99 -8.58 21.16
CA LEU A 224 11.20 -7.37 20.95
C LEU A 224 10.82 -7.23 19.46
N GLY A 225 11.77 -7.42 18.54
CA GLY A 225 11.47 -7.40 17.10
C GLY A 225 10.40 -8.40 16.71
N SER A 226 10.45 -9.62 17.26
CA SER A 226 9.42 -10.65 17.02
C SER A 226 8.07 -10.29 17.66
N GLY A 227 8.05 -9.73 18.89
CA GLY A 227 6.82 -9.27 19.54
C GLY A 227 6.11 -8.18 18.73
N LEU A 228 6.85 -7.17 18.27
CA LEU A 228 6.31 -6.12 17.40
C LEU A 228 5.84 -6.66 16.05
N SER A 229 6.55 -7.65 15.48
CA SER A 229 6.14 -8.33 14.24
C SER A 229 4.82 -9.08 14.40
N ILE A 230 4.58 -9.73 15.56
CA ILE A 230 3.31 -10.39 15.85
C ILE A 230 2.18 -9.38 15.89
N VAL A 231 2.36 -8.22 16.54
CA VAL A 231 1.36 -7.15 16.54
C VAL A 231 1.01 -6.72 15.13
N LEU A 232 2.04 -6.47 14.30
CA LEU A 232 1.83 -6.06 12.91
C LEU A 232 1.11 -7.14 12.10
N MET A 233 1.45 -8.41 12.32
CA MET A 233 0.79 -9.56 11.69
C MET A 233 -0.69 -9.64 12.07
N ILE A 234 -1.07 -9.32 13.31
CA ILE A 234 -2.48 -9.26 13.74
C ILE A 234 -3.23 -8.20 12.92
N PHE A 235 -2.67 -7.00 12.73
CA PHE A 235 -3.27 -5.96 11.89
C PHE A 235 -3.46 -6.42 10.43
N ILE A 236 -2.47 -7.13 9.87
CA ILE A 236 -2.55 -7.67 8.51
C ILE A 236 -3.66 -8.72 8.42
N ILE A 237 -3.72 -9.65 9.36
CA ILE A 237 -4.74 -10.71 9.40
C ILE A 237 -6.14 -10.08 9.55
N LEU A 238 -6.31 -9.08 10.42
CA LEU A 238 -7.58 -8.37 10.56
C LEU A 238 -7.99 -7.71 9.24
N ASN A 239 -7.06 -7.05 8.56
CA ASN A 239 -7.33 -6.47 7.23
C ASN A 239 -7.76 -7.55 6.23
N MET A 240 -7.07 -8.69 6.20
CA MET A 240 -7.40 -9.81 5.30
C MET A 240 -8.78 -10.42 5.63
N ILE A 241 -9.13 -10.56 6.91
CA ILE A 241 -10.44 -11.07 7.32
C ILE A 241 -11.54 -10.11 6.87
N VAL A 242 -11.36 -8.80 7.12
CA VAL A 242 -12.30 -7.77 6.65
C VAL A 242 -12.47 -7.87 5.13
N SER A 243 -11.37 -7.94 4.40
CA SER A 243 -11.40 -8.09 2.93
C SER A 243 -12.15 -9.36 2.49
N ALA A 244 -11.90 -10.50 3.13
CA ALA A 244 -12.52 -11.77 2.78
C ALA A 244 -14.04 -11.81 3.07
N VAL A 245 -14.51 -11.09 4.09
CA VAL A 245 -15.95 -10.98 4.38
C VAL A 245 -16.67 -10.22 3.27
N PHE A 246 -16.10 -9.09 2.86
CA PHE A 246 -16.68 -8.28 1.78
C PHE A 246 -16.58 -8.93 0.39
N ASP A 247 -15.58 -9.77 0.15
CA ASP A 247 -15.42 -10.50 -1.12
C ASP A 247 -16.50 -11.59 -1.31
N LYS A 248 -16.90 -12.25 -0.22
CA LYS A 248 -18.00 -13.25 -0.22
C LYS A 248 -19.36 -12.63 -0.53
N ASP A 249 -19.62 -11.43 -0.05
CA ASP A 249 -20.89 -10.73 -0.34
C ASP A 249 -20.97 -10.30 -1.82
N GLY A 250 -19.83 -10.13 -2.51
CA GLY A 250 -19.77 -9.85 -3.95
C GLY A 250 -20.10 -11.06 -4.84
N GLU A 251 -19.74 -12.28 -4.44
CA GLU A 251 -20.09 -13.50 -5.19
C GLU A 251 -21.54 -13.95 -4.94
N GLY A 252 -22.09 -13.68 -3.75
CA GLY A 252 -23.47 -14.05 -3.40
C GLY A 252 -24.57 -13.20 -4.02
N SER A 253 -24.24 -12.03 -4.58
CA SER A 253 -25.22 -11.12 -5.21
C SER A 253 -25.43 -11.37 -6.71
N MET A 254 -24.75 -12.35 -7.30
CA MET A 254 -24.86 -12.73 -8.72
C MET A 254 -25.67 -14.01 -8.96
N LEU A 255 -26.37 -14.54 -7.96
CA LEU A 255 -27.37 -15.61 -8.06
C LEU A 255 -28.77 -15.05 -7.81
#